data_fc5e60a3aa28694dc22d37357913029d
#
_entry.id   fc5e60a3aa28694dc22d37357913029d
#
_cell.length_a   1.000
_cell.length_b   1.000
_cell.length_c   1.000
_cell.angle_alpha   90.00
_cell.angle_beta   90.00
_cell.angle_gamma   90.00
#
_symmetry.space_group_name_H-M   'P 1'
#
loop_
_entity.id
_entity.type
_entity.pdbx_description
1 polymer ?
#
loop_
_entity_poly.entity_id
_entity_poly.type
_entity_poly.pdbx_seq_one_letter_code
_entity_poly.pdbx_strand_id
1 'polypeptide(L)' 'MKLALAESVRRRRQARKLTQTQLAKMVGSSQSRIAKMEVGDPSVSIDLLMKSLLSMGASRTELARVISRRKSKARAA' A
#
# COMPACT_ATOMS: atom_id res chain seq x y z
N MET A 1 4.72 9.79 2.27
CA MET A 1 3.39 9.17 2.11
C MET A 1 3.44 7.88 1.33
N LYS A 2 4.04 7.89 0.14
CA LYS A 2 4.10 6.72 -0.72
C LYS A 2 4.84 5.55 -0.06
N LEU A 3 5.94 5.84 0.59
CA LEU A 3 6.73 4.81 1.27
C LEU A 3 5.96 4.21 2.45
N ALA A 4 5.24 5.03 3.20
CA ALA A 4 4.41 4.55 4.31
C ALA A 4 3.29 3.63 3.82
N LEU A 5 2.68 3.97 2.69
CA LEU A 5 1.66 3.12 2.07
C LEU A 5 2.26 1.82 1.57
N ALA A 6 3.45 1.89 0.98
CA ALA A 6 4.15 0.70 0.49
C ALA A 6 4.46 -0.28 1.62
N GLU A 7 4.92 0.23 2.74
CA GLU A 7 5.18 -0.59 3.93
C GLU A 7 3.89 -1.21 4.46
N SER A 8 2.81 -0.45 4.46
CA SER A 8 1.49 -0.94 4.90
C SER A 8 1.02 -2.08 4.02
N VAL A 9 1.21 -1.97 2.71
CA VAL A 9 0.86 -3.05 1.78
C VAL A 9 1.63 -4.31 2.11
N ARG A 10 2.95 -4.18 2.27
CA ARG A 10 3.81 -5.34 2.54
C ARG A 10 3.43 -6.02 3.84
N ARG A 11 3.24 -5.23 4.91
CA ARG A 11 2.86 -5.78 6.21
C ARG A 11 1.54 -6.51 6.17
N ARG A 12 0.54 -5.89 5.55
CA ARG A 12 -0.79 -6.49 5.48
C ARG A 12 -0.76 -7.76 4.64
N ARG A 13 -0.02 -7.73 3.54
CA ARG A 13 0.13 -8.91 2.69
C ARG A 13 0.75 -10.07 3.48
N GLN A 14 1.83 -9.80 4.21
CA GLN A 14 2.51 -10.81 5.01
C GLN A 14 1.63 -11.32 6.15
N ALA A 15 0.90 -10.43 6.80
CA ALA A 15 -0.03 -10.81 7.87
C ALA A 15 -1.13 -11.73 7.37
N ARG A 16 -1.56 -11.56 6.12
CA ARG A 16 -2.57 -12.41 5.51
C ARG A 16 -1.96 -13.63 4.81
N LYS A 17 -0.66 -13.80 4.89
CA LYS A 17 0.08 -14.91 4.28
C LYS A 17 -0.15 -15.02 2.78
N LEU A 18 -0.23 -13.86 2.13
CA LEU A 18 -0.37 -13.77 0.68
C LEU A 18 1.00 -13.59 0.04
N THR A 19 1.19 -14.21 -1.11
CA THR A 19 2.37 -13.95 -1.93
C THR A 19 2.14 -12.70 -2.77
N GLN A 20 3.22 -12.14 -3.33
CA GLN A 20 3.12 -11.03 -4.26
C GLN A 20 2.28 -11.41 -5.49
N THR A 21 2.43 -12.64 -5.96
CA THR A 21 1.64 -13.14 -7.10
C THR A 21 0.16 -13.20 -6.76
N GLN A 22 -0.17 -13.64 -5.56
CA GLN A 22 -1.58 -13.71 -5.14
C GLN A 22 -2.19 -12.30 -5.05
N LEU A 23 -1.46 -11.35 -4.46
CA LEU A 23 -1.94 -9.98 -4.40
C LEU A 23 -2.10 -9.38 -5.80
N ALA A 24 -1.15 -9.66 -6.68
CA ALA A 24 -1.21 -9.19 -8.06
C ALA A 24 -2.52 -9.63 -8.74
N LYS A 25 -2.89 -10.89 -8.56
CA LYS A 25 -4.15 -11.39 -9.11
C LYS A 25 -5.36 -10.68 -8.54
N MET A 26 -5.34 -10.38 -7.24
CA MET A 26 -6.44 -9.71 -6.57
C MET A 26 -6.68 -8.30 -7.13
N VAL A 27 -5.61 -7.59 -7.51
CA VAL A 27 -5.72 -6.22 -7.99
C VAL A 27 -5.56 -6.08 -9.50
N GLY A 28 -5.47 -7.19 -10.22
CA GLY A 28 -5.34 -7.16 -11.68
C GLY A 28 -4.01 -6.61 -12.15
N SER A 29 -2.94 -6.94 -11.46
CA SER A 29 -1.60 -6.46 -11.80
C SER A 29 -0.63 -7.62 -11.94
N SER A 30 0.67 -7.33 -12.07
CA SER A 30 1.71 -8.34 -12.17
C SER A 30 2.52 -8.44 -10.88
N GLN A 31 3.17 -9.58 -10.68
CA GLN A 31 4.03 -9.79 -9.52
C GLN A 31 5.18 -8.77 -9.51
N SER A 32 5.79 -8.50 -10.66
CA SER A 32 6.83 -7.49 -10.79
C SER A 32 6.38 -6.12 -10.31
N ARG A 33 5.15 -5.75 -10.67
CA ARG A 33 4.59 -4.47 -10.29
C ARG A 33 4.33 -4.38 -8.80
N ILE A 34 3.85 -5.49 -8.20
CA ILE A 34 3.66 -5.55 -6.74
C ILE A 34 5.02 -5.42 -6.04
N ALA A 35 6.04 -6.09 -6.53
CA ALA A 35 7.38 -5.99 -5.95
C ALA A 35 7.88 -4.54 -5.96
N LYS A 36 7.73 -3.85 -7.08
CA LYS A 36 8.11 -2.44 -7.19
C LYS A 36 7.30 -1.57 -6.24
N MET A 37 6.01 -1.83 -6.14
CA MET A 37 5.12 -1.09 -5.26
C MET A 37 5.56 -1.20 -3.80
N GLU A 38 5.95 -2.38 -3.36
CA GLU A 38 6.32 -2.62 -1.97
C GLU A 38 7.63 -1.98 -1.55
N VAL A 39 8.47 -1.60 -2.49
CA VAL A 39 9.69 -0.86 -2.19
C VAL A 39 9.56 0.66 -2.43
N GLY A 40 8.35 1.11 -2.73
CA GLY A 40 8.08 2.52 -2.93
C GLY A 40 8.60 3.08 -4.23
N ASP A 41 8.72 2.25 -5.26
CA ASP A 41 9.20 2.68 -6.59
C ASP A 41 8.34 3.83 -7.11
N PRO A 42 8.94 4.96 -7.52
CA PRO A 42 8.18 6.11 -8.00
C PRO A 42 7.38 5.87 -9.28
N SER A 43 7.71 4.83 -10.04
CA SER A 43 6.96 4.50 -11.25
C SER A 43 5.58 3.90 -10.96
N VAL A 44 5.33 3.47 -9.73
CA VAL A 44 4.06 2.87 -9.35
C VAL A 44 3.15 3.93 -8.73
N SER A 45 1.91 3.98 -9.17
CA SER A 45 0.97 5.00 -8.71
C SER A 45 0.46 4.74 -7.31
N ILE A 46 0.06 5.82 -6.63
CA ILE A 46 -0.60 5.73 -5.33
C ILE A 46 -1.92 4.98 -5.44
N ASP A 47 -2.60 5.08 -6.57
CA ASP A 47 -3.85 4.36 -6.80
C ASP A 47 -3.70 2.86 -6.63
N LEU A 48 -2.60 2.30 -7.13
CA LEU A 48 -2.35 0.87 -6.98
C LEU A 48 -2.11 0.51 -5.52
N LEU A 49 -1.39 1.36 -4.79
CA LEU A 49 -1.16 1.16 -3.36
C LEU A 49 -2.48 1.12 -2.59
N MET A 50 -3.34 2.09 -2.84
CA MET A 50 -4.64 2.17 -2.17
C MET A 50 -5.53 1.01 -2.54
N LYS A 51 -5.57 0.66 -3.82
CA LYS A 51 -6.35 -0.48 -4.30
C LYS A 51 -5.90 -1.78 -3.64
N SER A 52 -4.59 -1.96 -3.50
CA SER A 52 -4.03 -3.15 -2.87
C SER A 52 -4.43 -3.25 -1.40
N LEU A 53 -4.36 -2.15 -0.67
CA LEU A 53 -4.76 -2.12 0.74
C LEU A 53 -6.25 -2.41 0.89
N LEU A 54 -7.09 -1.79 0.08
CA LEU A 54 -8.53 -2.01 0.12
C LEU A 54 -8.87 -3.46 -0.21
N SER A 55 -8.20 -4.05 -1.18
CA SER A 55 -8.40 -5.45 -1.57
C SER A 55 -8.05 -6.41 -0.44
N MET A 56 -7.14 -6.02 0.42
CA MET A 56 -6.74 -6.84 1.57
C MET A 56 -7.50 -6.49 2.84
N GLY A 57 -8.59 -5.73 2.73
CA GLY A 57 -9.48 -5.46 3.85
C GLY A 57 -9.18 -4.20 4.63
N ALA A 58 -8.26 -3.35 4.18
CA ALA A 58 -8.03 -2.06 4.83
C ALA A 58 -9.25 -1.16 4.61
N SER A 59 -9.62 -0.41 5.62
CA SER A 59 -10.72 0.53 5.51
C SER A 59 -10.21 1.88 5.01
N ARG A 60 -11.13 2.70 4.52
CA ARG A 60 -10.80 4.08 4.15
C ARG A 60 -10.28 4.86 5.35
N THR A 61 -10.80 4.55 6.52
CA THR A 61 -10.36 5.16 7.77
C THR A 61 -8.89 4.84 8.04
N GLU A 62 -8.48 3.59 7.82
CA GLU A 62 -7.08 3.20 7.98
C GLU A 62 -6.18 3.94 7.01
N LEU A 63 -6.60 4.05 5.74
CA LEU A 63 -5.84 4.77 4.73
C LEU A 63 -5.72 6.25 5.07
N ALA A 64 -6.81 6.86 5.49
CA ALA A 64 -6.82 8.25 5.92
C ALA A 64 -5.87 8.47 7.09
N ARG A 65 -5.83 7.53 8.02
CA ARG A 65 -4.96 7.60 9.20
C ARG A 65 -3.48 7.58 8.81
N VAL A 66 -3.09 6.72 7.86
CA VAL A 66 -1.72 6.65 7.38
C VAL A 66 -1.31 7.97 6.72
N ILE A 67 -2.19 8.52 5.88
CA ILE A 67 -1.95 9.78 5.19
C ILE A 67 -1.92 10.95 6.17
N SER A 68 -2.89 10.98 7.10
CA SER A 68 -3.01 12.07 8.09
C SER A 68 -1.82 12.12 9.03
N ARG A 69 -1.25 10.99 9.37
CA ARG A 69 -0.09 10.94 10.26
C ARG A 69 1.06 11.76 9.69
N ARG A 70 1.30 11.68 8.38
CA ARG A 70 2.34 12.46 7.72
C ARG A 70 1.98 13.93 7.67
N LYS A 71 0.72 14.23 7.34
CA LYS A 71 0.24 15.61 7.29
C LYS A 71 0.24 16.28 8.65
N SER A 72 -0.17 15.56 9.68
CA SER A 72 -0.17 16.08 11.04
C SER A 72 1.23 16.48 11.48
N LYS A 73 2.20 15.67 11.15
CA LYS A 73 3.60 15.95 11.46
C LYS A 73 4.08 17.22 10.76
N ALA A 74 3.76 17.36 9.49
CA ALA A 74 4.11 18.55 8.72
C ALA A 74 3.43 19.79 9.28
N ARG A 75 2.20 19.63 9.72
CA ARG A 75 1.42 20.75 10.27
C ARG A 75 1.93 21.19 11.63
N ALA A 76 2.37 20.25 12.43
CA ALA A 76 2.92 20.55 13.76
C ALA A 76 4.24 21.31 13.69
N ALA A 77 4.94 21.16 12.59
CA ALA A 77 6.16 21.90 12.37
C ALA A 77 5.85 23.33 11.96
#